data_cb6d54795664922ff38005afc254954b
#
_entry.id   cb6d54795664922ff38005afc254954b
#
_cell.length_a   1.000
_cell.length_b   1.000
_cell.length_c   1.000
_cell.angle_alpha   90.00
_cell.angle_beta   90.00
_cell.angle_gamma   90.00
#
_symmetry.space_group_name_H-M   'P 1'
#
loop_
_entity.id
_entity.type
_entity.pdbx_description
1 polymer ?
#
loop_
_entity_poly.entity_id
_entity_poly.type
_entity_poly.pdbx_seq_one_letter_code
_entity_poly.pdbx_strand_id
1 'polypeptide(L)'
;MFISRPIFLPDPRDGSLYLFGRESEALKKLPFTIPQLVASSPCRSSDGILYTGRKIDTWFSIDPMTGEKEQLLSFYKVKDTCPLEMQNTIFVGRTEYNIIMVDSKHKDRKWNVTFYDYSAMQMEPDVIENYGKL
;
A
#
# COMPACT_ATOMS: atom_id res chain seq x y z
N MET A 1 20.57 -28.36 4.79
CA MET A 1 20.02 -27.87 3.54
C MET A 1 20.16 -26.36 3.45
N PHE A 2 20.53 -25.87 2.30
CA PHE A 2 20.75 -24.45 2.12
C PHE A 2 19.53 -23.81 1.48
N ILE A 3 19.10 -22.71 2.06
CA ILE A 3 18.14 -21.84 1.40
C ILE A 3 18.94 -20.90 0.53
N SER A 4 19.01 -21.19 -0.76
CA SER A 4 19.80 -20.41 -1.71
C SER A 4 19.17 -19.07 -2.05
N ARG A 5 17.86 -18.92 -1.79
CA ARG A 5 17.10 -17.70 -2.05
C ARG A 5 16.46 -17.18 -0.79
N PRO A 6 16.76 -15.95 -0.39
CA PRO A 6 16.02 -15.34 0.70
C PRO A 6 14.58 -15.07 0.28
N ILE A 7 13.69 -15.02 1.27
CA ILE A 7 12.27 -14.73 1.08
C ILE A 7 11.95 -13.45 1.83
N PHE A 8 11.29 -12.51 1.15
CA PHE A 8 10.79 -11.29 1.76
C PHE A 8 9.32 -11.48 2.10
N LEU A 9 8.97 -11.27 3.36
CA LEU A 9 7.62 -11.48 3.86
C LEU A 9 7.07 -10.15 4.41
N PRO A 10 5.96 -9.66 3.85
CA PRO A 10 5.34 -8.45 4.37
C PRO A 10 4.43 -8.76 5.55
N ASP A 11 4.37 -7.84 6.50
CA ASP A 11 3.35 -7.86 7.55
C ASP A 11 2.17 -7.03 7.06
N PRO A 12 1.00 -7.65 6.80
CA PRO A 12 -0.13 -6.91 6.25
C PRO A 12 -0.75 -5.91 7.22
N ARG A 13 -0.37 -5.94 8.50
CA ARG A 13 -0.92 -5.04 9.50
C ARG A 13 -0.29 -3.67 9.47
N ASP A 14 1.04 -3.60 9.27
CA ASP A 14 1.77 -2.33 9.38
C ASP A 14 2.75 -2.08 8.24
N GLY A 15 2.89 -3.01 7.30
CA GLY A 15 3.82 -2.86 6.18
C GLY A 15 5.26 -3.13 6.53
N SER A 16 5.54 -3.71 7.69
CA SER A 16 6.89 -4.15 8.03
C SER A 16 7.34 -5.24 7.08
N LEU A 17 8.64 -5.31 6.82
CA LEU A 17 9.21 -6.28 5.90
C LEU A 17 10.18 -7.17 6.65
N TYR A 18 10.01 -8.47 6.47
CA TYR A 18 10.86 -9.49 7.10
C TYR A 18 11.64 -10.23 6.06
N LEU A 19 12.86 -10.61 6.42
CA LEU A 19 13.74 -11.40 5.56
C LEU A 19 13.99 -12.74 6.23
N PHE A 20 13.83 -13.81 5.46
CA PHE A 20 14.05 -15.17 5.92
C PHE A 20 14.97 -15.90 4.96
N GLY A 21 15.86 -16.70 5.50
CA GLY A 21 16.68 -17.61 4.68
C GLY A 21 18.03 -17.07 4.27
N ARG A 22 18.44 -15.90 4.76
CA ARG A 22 19.74 -15.34 4.49
C ARG A 22 20.64 -15.51 5.71
N GLU A 23 21.82 -16.07 5.53
CA GLU A 23 22.85 -16.29 6.55
C GLU A 23 22.41 -17.19 7.72
N SER A 24 21.20 -17.00 8.22
CA SER A 24 20.60 -17.86 9.25
C SER A 24 19.17 -18.16 8.87
N GLU A 25 18.62 -19.21 9.45
CA GLU A 25 17.22 -19.60 9.19
C GLU A 25 16.22 -18.77 9.99
N ALA A 26 16.71 -17.83 10.78
CA ALA A 26 15.83 -17.00 11.60
C ALA A 26 15.16 -15.92 10.76
N LEU A 27 13.92 -15.65 11.08
CA LEU A 27 13.17 -14.56 10.50
C LEU A 27 13.71 -13.24 11.06
N LYS A 28 14.12 -12.33 10.19
CA LYS A 28 14.71 -11.07 10.59
C LYS A 28 13.84 -9.91 10.13
N LYS A 29 13.44 -9.06 11.06
CA LYS A 29 12.72 -7.83 10.73
C LYS A 29 13.71 -6.80 10.18
N LEU A 30 13.41 -6.26 9.02
CA LEU A 30 14.21 -5.20 8.43
C LEU A 30 13.92 -3.87 9.12
N PRO A 31 14.89 -2.95 9.14
CA PRO A 31 14.74 -1.68 9.85
C PRO A 31 13.89 -0.64 9.11
N PHE A 32 13.15 -1.05 8.11
CA PHE A 32 12.30 -0.16 7.31
C PHE A 32 11.01 -0.88 6.93
N THR A 33 9.99 -0.10 6.66
CA THR A 33 8.69 -0.61 6.19
C THR A 33 8.58 -0.48 4.67
N ILE A 34 7.58 -1.14 4.09
CA ILE A 34 7.32 -1.04 2.66
C ILE A 34 7.00 0.41 2.26
N PRO A 35 6.14 1.16 2.98
CA PRO A 35 5.93 2.57 2.64
C PRO A 35 7.21 3.41 2.66
N GLN A 36 8.11 3.16 3.60
CA GLN A 36 9.39 3.87 3.65
C GLN A 36 10.26 3.55 2.45
N LEU A 37 10.30 2.28 2.03
CA LEU A 37 11.05 1.88 0.84
C LEU A 37 10.49 2.53 -0.43
N VAL A 38 9.17 2.55 -0.56
CA VAL A 38 8.53 3.17 -1.72
C VAL A 38 8.86 4.66 -1.77
N ALA A 39 8.83 5.34 -0.62
CA ALA A 39 9.16 6.77 -0.55
C ALA A 39 10.62 7.04 -0.91
N SER A 40 11.52 6.11 -0.61
CA SER A 40 12.95 6.26 -0.89
C SER A 40 13.36 5.73 -2.25
N SER A 41 12.49 4.98 -2.92
CA SER A 41 12.82 4.33 -4.18
C SER A 41 13.04 5.32 -5.32
N PRO A 42 13.90 4.98 -6.30
CA PRO A 42 14.74 3.80 -6.33
C PRO A 42 15.94 3.93 -5.39
N CYS A 43 16.30 2.87 -4.73
CA CYS A 43 17.46 2.88 -3.84
C CYS A 43 18.12 1.51 -3.81
N ARG A 44 19.35 1.47 -3.29
CA ARG A 44 20.13 0.24 -3.20
C ARG A 44 20.62 0.08 -1.76
N SER A 45 20.42 -1.11 -1.22
CA SER A 45 20.98 -1.45 0.08
C SER A 45 22.46 -1.80 -0.01
N SER A 46 23.14 -1.80 1.13
CA SER A 46 24.55 -2.12 1.20
C SER A 46 24.87 -3.54 0.75
N ASP A 47 23.93 -4.45 0.82
CA ASP A 47 24.10 -5.84 0.41
C ASP A 47 23.79 -6.07 -1.08
N GLY A 48 23.51 -5.02 -1.83
CA GLY A 48 23.35 -5.11 -3.28
C GLY A 48 21.92 -5.34 -3.76
N ILE A 49 20.93 -5.22 -2.89
CA ILE A 49 19.54 -5.33 -3.32
C ILE A 49 19.06 -3.96 -3.82
N LEU A 50 18.49 -3.95 -5.02
CA LEU A 50 17.91 -2.75 -5.63
C LEU A 50 16.41 -2.75 -5.36
N TYR A 51 15.91 -1.63 -4.84
CA TYR A 51 14.50 -1.47 -4.53
C TYR A 51 13.88 -0.45 -5.47
N THR A 52 12.79 -0.83 -6.11
CA THR A 52 11.98 0.06 -6.95
C THR A 52 10.54 -0.09 -6.52
N GLY A 53 9.91 1.03 -6.20
CA GLY A 53 8.56 0.99 -5.68
C GLY A 53 7.65 2.02 -6.30
N ARG A 54 6.36 1.78 -6.15
CA ARG A 54 5.34 2.74 -6.56
C ARG A 54 4.17 2.70 -5.59
N LYS A 55 3.41 3.76 -5.62
CA LYS A 55 2.26 3.97 -4.75
C LYS A 55 1.07 4.36 -5.60
N ILE A 56 -0.07 3.72 -5.38
CA ILE A 56 -1.32 4.02 -6.07
C ILE A 56 -2.40 4.25 -5.03
N ASP A 57 -3.00 5.43 -5.03
CA ASP A 57 -4.11 5.76 -4.15
C ASP A 57 -5.42 5.59 -4.91
N THR A 58 -6.37 4.92 -4.28
CA THR A 58 -7.68 4.68 -4.85
C THR A 58 -8.75 4.94 -3.80
N TRP A 59 -9.83 5.59 -4.19
CA TRP A 59 -10.99 5.80 -3.34
C TRP A 59 -12.15 4.96 -3.81
N PHE A 60 -12.87 4.37 -2.86
CA PHE A 60 -14.09 3.63 -3.10
C PHE A 60 -15.21 4.23 -2.31
N SER A 61 -16.39 4.30 -2.90
CA SER A 61 -17.62 4.60 -2.16
C SER A 61 -18.36 3.29 -1.92
N ILE A 62 -18.90 3.13 -0.72
CA ILE A 62 -19.64 1.93 -0.33
C ILE A 62 -20.99 2.35 0.20
N ASP A 63 -22.05 1.78 -0.37
CA ASP A 63 -23.39 1.94 0.17
C ASP A 63 -23.57 0.96 1.33
N PRO A 64 -23.71 1.44 2.58
CA PRO A 64 -23.84 0.54 3.72
C PRO A 64 -25.12 -0.28 3.72
N MET A 65 -26.14 0.14 2.98
CA MET A 65 -27.41 -0.59 2.91
C MET A 65 -27.34 -1.78 1.96
N THR A 66 -26.67 -1.61 0.82
CA THR A 66 -26.61 -2.65 -0.21
C THR A 66 -25.24 -3.32 -0.29
N GLY A 67 -24.20 -2.67 0.25
CA GLY A 67 -22.83 -3.15 0.13
C GLY A 67 -22.22 -2.90 -1.24
N GLU A 68 -22.89 -2.19 -2.12
CA GLU A 68 -22.34 -1.87 -3.44
C GLU A 68 -21.13 -0.97 -3.30
N LYS A 69 -20.11 -1.28 -4.09
CA LYS A 69 -18.85 -0.57 -4.09
C LYS A 69 -18.59 0.03 -5.46
N GLU A 70 -18.22 1.30 -5.48
CA GLU A 70 -17.85 2.00 -6.70
C GLU A 70 -16.47 2.63 -6.52
N GLN A 71 -15.58 2.42 -7.50
CA GLN A 71 -14.27 3.01 -7.49
C GLN A 71 -14.36 4.46 -7.99
N LEU A 72 -13.79 5.38 -7.21
CA LEU A 72 -13.73 6.78 -7.58
C LEU A 72 -12.35 7.09 -8.16
N LEU A 73 -12.32 7.76 -9.32
CA LEU A 73 -11.07 8.16 -9.96
C LEU A 73 -10.44 9.35 -9.23
N SER A 74 -11.26 10.22 -8.67
CA SER A 74 -10.78 11.34 -7.88
C SER A 74 -11.83 11.73 -6.87
N PHE A 75 -11.39 12.40 -5.80
CA PHE A 75 -12.28 12.88 -4.78
C PHE A 75 -13.26 13.93 -5.30
N TYR A 76 -12.94 14.59 -6.40
CA TYR A 76 -13.81 15.60 -6.99
C TYR A 76 -15.13 15.05 -7.51
N LYS A 77 -15.18 13.78 -7.91
CA LYS A 77 -16.41 13.14 -8.33
C LYS A 77 -17.43 13.06 -7.20
N VAL A 78 -16.99 13.10 -5.96
CA VAL A 78 -17.88 13.07 -4.81
C VAL A 78 -18.73 14.32 -4.76
N LYS A 79 -18.20 15.45 -5.21
CA LYS A 79 -18.91 16.73 -5.21
C LYS A 79 -20.08 16.76 -6.19
N ASP A 80 -20.04 15.94 -7.24
CA ASP A 80 -21.09 15.87 -8.23
C ASP A 80 -22.29 15.04 -7.76
N THR A 81 -22.13 14.36 -6.62
CA THR A 81 -23.17 13.52 -6.04
C THR A 81 -24.10 14.38 -5.19
N CYS A 82 -25.37 14.09 -5.26
CA CYS A 82 -26.38 14.77 -4.44
C CYS A 82 -26.03 14.61 -2.95
N PRO A 83 -26.05 15.68 -2.15
CA PRO A 83 -25.71 15.59 -0.73
C PRO A 83 -26.54 14.57 0.05
N LEU A 84 -27.80 14.39 -0.30
CA LEU A 84 -28.66 13.41 0.35
C LEU A 84 -28.19 11.98 0.11
N GLU A 85 -27.66 11.72 -1.08
CA GLU A 85 -27.14 10.41 -1.44
C GLU A 85 -25.82 10.12 -0.76
N MET A 86 -25.08 11.17 -0.40
CA MET A 86 -23.77 11.05 0.22
C MET A 86 -23.84 10.86 1.74
N GLN A 87 -24.96 11.19 2.38
CA GLN A 87 -25.06 11.20 3.83
C GLN A 87 -24.78 9.84 4.48
N ASN A 88 -25.12 8.76 3.79
CA ASN A 88 -24.93 7.41 4.31
C ASN A 88 -23.82 6.65 3.58
N THR A 89 -23.06 7.35 2.77
CA THR A 89 -21.98 6.71 2.01
C THR A 89 -20.73 6.62 2.84
N ILE A 90 -20.11 5.45 2.82
CA ILE A 90 -18.81 5.23 3.46
C ILE A 90 -17.75 5.31 2.37
N PHE A 91 -16.72 6.10 2.62
CA PHE A 91 -15.59 6.22 1.71
C PHE A 91 -14.41 5.45 2.27
N VAL A 92 -13.82 4.60 1.44
CA VAL A 92 -12.65 3.82 1.79
C VAL A 92 -11.51 4.23 0.88
N GLY A 93 -10.44 4.71 1.49
CA GLY A 93 -9.20 4.96 0.78
C GLY A 93 -8.31 3.74 0.87
N ARG A 94 -7.75 3.36 -0.26
CA ARG A 94 -6.76 2.28 -0.32
C ARG A 94 -5.52 2.80 -0.98
N THR A 95 -4.39 2.65 -0.30
CA THR A 95 -3.09 2.90 -0.90
C THR A 95 -2.42 1.57 -1.16
N GLU A 96 -2.12 1.31 -2.42
CA GLU A 96 -1.37 0.13 -2.82
C GLU A 96 0.09 0.51 -2.93
N TYR A 97 0.92 -0.12 -2.12
CA TYR A 97 2.37 -0.01 -2.21
C TYR A 97 2.89 -1.27 -2.87
N ASN A 98 3.65 -1.10 -3.93
CA ASN A 98 4.29 -2.22 -4.62
C ASN A 98 5.78 -1.97 -4.63
N ILE A 99 6.54 -2.94 -4.15
CA ILE A 99 7.99 -2.86 -4.13
C ILE A 99 8.57 -4.05 -4.88
N ILE A 100 9.48 -3.76 -5.79
CA ILE A 100 10.19 -4.77 -6.54
C ILE A 100 11.64 -4.73 -6.09
N MET A 101 12.16 -5.89 -5.74
CA MET A 101 13.53 -6.04 -5.27
C MET A 101 14.30 -6.93 -6.24
N VAL A 102 15.47 -6.47 -6.64
CA VAL A 102 16.34 -7.21 -7.57
C VAL A 102 17.72 -7.32 -6.95
N ASP A 103 18.25 -8.53 -6.92
CA ASP A 103 19.63 -8.74 -6.48
C ASP A 103 20.56 -8.30 -7.61
N SER A 104 21.37 -7.26 -7.38
CA SER A 104 22.25 -6.71 -8.40
C SER A 104 23.36 -7.69 -8.80
N LYS A 105 23.70 -8.63 -7.92
CA LYS A 105 24.71 -9.65 -8.20
C LYS A 105 24.14 -10.86 -8.92
N HIS A 106 22.86 -11.14 -8.70
CA HIS A 106 22.15 -12.26 -9.29
C HIS A 106 20.83 -11.75 -9.84
N LYS A 107 20.85 -11.19 -11.04
CA LYS A 107 19.70 -10.48 -11.63
C LYS A 107 18.50 -11.36 -11.90
N ASP A 108 18.66 -12.68 -11.86
CA ASP A 108 17.57 -13.63 -11.95
C ASP A 108 16.75 -13.71 -10.65
N ARG A 109 17.31 -13.21 -9.55
CA ARG A 109 16.63 -13.17 -8.26
C ARG A 109 15.87 -11.87 -8.14
N LYS A 110 14.55 -12.00 -8.17
CA LYS A 110 13.64 -10.86 -8.15
C LYS A 110 12.45 -11.19 -7.27
N TRP A 111 12.06 -10.22 -6.46
CA TRP A 111 10.90 -10.33 -5.57
C TRP A 111 9.96 -9.19 -5.83
N ASN A 112 8.68 -9.48 -5.69
CA ASN A 112 7.62 -8.48 -5.83
C ASN A 112 6.73 -8.59 -4.61
N VAL A 113 6.63 -7.51 -3.84
CA VAL A 113 5.84 -7.49 -2.62
C VAL A 113 4.83 -6.35 -2.71
N THR A 114 3.60 -6.63 -2.32
CA THR A 114 2.53 -5.65 -2.32
C THR A 114 1.97 -5.51 -0.91
N PHE A 115 1.73 -4.28 -0.51
CA PHE A 115 1.10 -3.96 0.77
C PHE A 115 -0.03 -2.97 0.53
N TYR A 116 -1.17 -3.23 1.16
CA TYR A 116 -2.34 -2.36 1.08
C TYR A 116 -2.58 -1.69 2.42
N ASP A 117 -2.72 -0.39 2.40
CA ASP A 117 -3.09 0.39 3.57
C ASP A 117 -4.47 0.99 3.32
N TYR A 118 -5.38 0.80 4.28
CA TYR A 118 -6.76 1.21 4.15
C TYR A 118 -7.11 2.24 5.19
N SER A 119 -7.91 3.23 4.79
CA SER A 119 -8.56 4.14 5.70
C SER A 119 -10.03 4.21 5.34
N ALA A 120 -10.89 4.30 6.34
CA ALA A 120 -12.32 4.36 6.11
C ALA A 120 -12.91 5.52 6.91
N MET A 121 -13.81 6.26 6.27
CA MET A 121 -14.53 7.33 6.95
C MET A 121 -15.93 7.44 6.41
N GLN A 122 -16.85 7.83 7.29
CA GLN A 122 -18.19 8.19 6.88
C GLN A 122 -18.19 9.69 6.61
N MET A 123 -18.62 10.07 5.40
CA MET A 123 -18.63 11.48 5.03
C MET A 123 -19.86 12.19 5.55
N GLU A 124 -19.64 13.22 6.34
CA GLU A 124 -20.64 14.20 6.70
C GLU A 124 -20.51 15.42 5.77
N PRO A 125 -21.58 16.20 5.58
CA PRO A 125 -21.51 17.34 4.67
C PRO A 125 -20.38 18.32 4.98
N ASP A 126 -20.12 18.58 6.24
CA ASP A 126 -19.05 19.48 6.65
C ASP A 126 -17.66 18.91 6.36
N VAL A 127 -17.49 17.62 6.49
CA VAL A 127 -16.23 16.93 6.16
C VAL A 127 -15.97 17.03 4.65
N ILE A 128 -17.03 16.82 3.85
CA ILE A 128 -16.92 16.93 2.40
C ILE A 128 -16.49 18.34 2.01
N GLU A 129 -17.06 19.35 2.64
CA GLU A 129 -16.68 20.73 2.39
C GLU A 129 -15.23 21.00 2.71
N ASN A 130 -14.74 20.47 3.82
CA ASN A 130 -13.33 20.62 4.22
C ASN A 130 -12.36 19.98 3.20
N TYR A 131 -12.69 18.78 2.73
CA TYR A 131 -11.88 18.14 1.69
C TYR A 131 -11.94 18.93 0.38
N GLY A 132 -13.04 19.57 0.11
CA GLY A 132 -13.18 20.41 -1.07
C GLY A 132 -12.26 21.61 -1.10
N LYS A 133 -11.75 22.03 0.07
CA LYS A 133 -10.85 23.17 0.19
C LYS A 133 -9.38 22.78 0.08
N LEU A 134 -9.09 21.51 0.11
CA LEU A 134 -7.74 21.00 -0.06
C LEU A 134 -7.40 20.87 -1.53
#